data_64e908ded404aedb70f83bfba9782a6e
#
_entry.id   64e908ded404aedb70f83bfba9782a6e
#
_cell.length_a   1.000
_cell.length_b   1.000
_cell.length_c   1.000
_cell.angle_alpha   90.00
_cell.angle_beta   90.00
_cell.angle_gamma   90.00
#
_symmetry.space_group_name_H-M   'P 1'
#
loop_
_entity.id
_entity.type
_entity.pdbx_description
1 polymer ?
#
loop_
_entity_poly.entity_id
_entity_poly.type
_entity_poly.pdbx_seq_one_letter_code
_entity_poly.pdbx_strand_id
1 'polypeptide(L)'
;MREAVIVATARTPIGKAFRGGFNNLGGATLGAASVTEAVKRAGIDPARVEDVIMGAALQQGATGSNIARQIALRAGLPVTTSGMTIDRQCSSSLMAVATAAKQIVDDGLSCVVGGGLESISLVQNEHMNFHRLV
;
A
#
# COMPACT_ATOMS: atom_id res chain seq x y z
N MET A 1 17.79 17.26 -14.46
CA MET A 1 17.00 16.96 -13.23
C MET A 1 16.22 15.69 -13.52
N ARG A 2 16.21 14.72 -12.60
CA ARG A 2 15.47 13.48 -12.81
C ARG A 2 13.98 13.76 -12.60
N GLU A 3 13.12 13.16 -13.40
CA GLU A 3 11.67 13.33 -13.30
C GLU A 3 11.02 12.02 -12.88
N ALA A 4 9.99 12.10 -12.02
CA ALA A 4 9.14 10.98 -11.69
C ALA A 4 7.90 11.02 -12.59
N VAL A 5 7.58 9.90 -13.23
CA VAL A 5 6.42 9.75 -14.10
C VAL A 5 5.55 8.58 -13.63
N ILE A 6 4.24 8.71 -13.77
CA ILE A 6 3.30 7.62 -13.50
C ILE A 6 3.15 6.79 -14.77
N VAL A 7 3.57 5.55 -14.72
CA VAL A 7 3.55 4.63 -15.87
C VAL A 7 2.34 3.71 -15.89
N ALA A 8 1.75 3.42 -14.75
CA ALA A 8 0.53 2.60 -14.64
C ALA A 8 -0.24 2.91 -13.37
N THR A 9 -1.53 2.65 -13.39
CA THR A 9 -2.41 2.74 -12.24
C THR A 9 -3.35 1.53 -12.19
N ALA A 10 -3.70 1.13 -10.97
CA ALA A 10 -4.72 0.11 -10.72
C ALA A 10 -5.42 0.37 -9.39
N ARG A 11 -6.67 -0.04 -9.28
CA ARG A 11 -7.43 0.00 -8.03
C ARG A 11 -8.46 -1.12 -7.99
N THR A 12 -8.81 -1.58 -6.81
CA THR A 12 -9.95 -2.46 -6.58
C THR A 12 -11.25 -1.66 -6.55
N PRO A 13 -12.42 -2.29 -6.72
CA PRO A 13 -13.68 -1.71 -6.29
C PRO A 13 -13.65 -1.34 -4.80
N ILE A 14 -14.54 -0.46 -4.37
CA ILE A 14 -14.72 -0.11 -2.97
C ILE A 14 -15.82 -0.99 -2.37
N GLY A 15 -15.48 -1.72 -1.30
CA GLY A 15 -16.44 -2.47 -0.51
C GLY A 15 -17.02 -1.59 0.61
N LYS A 16 -18.32 -1.74 0.89
CA LYS A 16 -18.95 -1.08 2.04
C LYS A 16 -18.46 -1.75 3.33
N ALA A 17 -17.96 -0.94 4.26
CA ALA A 17 -17.52 -1.44 5.57
C ALA A 17 -18.65 -2.23 6.28
N PHE A 18 -18.28 -3.35 6.89
CA PHE A 18 -19.15 -4.30 7.63
C PHE A 18 -20.24 -5.01 6.81
N ARG A 19 -20.47 -4.62 5.56
CA ARG A 19 -21.55 -5.16 4.71
C ARG A 19 -21.13 -5.47 3.27
N GLY A 20 -19.88 -5.26 2.92
CA GLY A 20 -19.38 -5.45 1.56
C GLY A 20 -18.67 -6.80 1.35
N GLY A 21 -18.41 -7.13 0.10
CA GLY A 21 -17.73 -8.38 -0.29
C GLY A 21 -16.26 -8.48 0.19
N PHE A 22 -15.65 -7.40 0.63
CA PHE A 22 -14.26 -7.38 1.10
C PHE A 22 -14.11 -7.42 2.63
N ASN A 23 -15.20 -7.56 3.38
CA ASN A 23 -15.18 -7.47 4.83
C ASN A 23 -14.21 -8.44 5.53
N ASN A 24 -14.01 -9.61 4.93
CA ASN A 24 -13.12 -10.64 5.47
C ASN A 24 -11.81 -10.78 4.69
N LEU A 25 -11.54 -9.83 3.80
CA LEU A 25 -10.32 -9.88 2.99
C LEU A 25 -9.17 -9.18 3.73
N GLY A 26 -8.13 -9.94 4.07
CA GLY A 26 -6.94 -9.41 4.75
C GLY A 26 -6.26 -8.30 3.96
N GLY A 27 -5.73 -7.30 4.66
CA GLY A 27 -5.14 -6.10 4.07
C GLY A 27 -4.03 -6.39 3.06
N ALA A 28 -3.14 -7.34 3.35
CA ALA A 28 -2.09 -7.73 2.41
C ALA A 28 -2.64 -8.24 1.07
N THR A 29 -3.71 -9.04 1.10
CA THR A 29 -4.35 -9.56 -0.12
C THR A 29 -5.07 -8.46 -0.89
N LEU A 30 -5.78 -7.57 -0.18
CA LEU A 30 -6.47 -6.44 -0.78
C LEU A 30 -5.50 -5.50 -1.51
N GLY A 31 -4.41 -5.10 -0.84
CA GLY A 31 -3.40 -4.23 -1.42
C GLY A 31 -2.62 -4.89 -2.56
N ALA A 32 -2.27 -6.18 -2.41
CA ALA A 32 -1.54 -6.92 -3.42
C ALA A 32 -2.29 -7.00 -4.75
N ALA A 33 -3.62 -7.10 -4.74
CA ALA A 33 -4.42 -7.13 -5.96
C ALA A 33 -4.17 -5.91 -6.85
N SER A 34 -4.12 -4.71 -6.26
CA SER A 34 -3.84 -3.48 -7.01
C SER A 34 -2.38 -3.36 -7.42
N VAL A 35 -1.43 -3.75 -6.57
CA VAL A 35 0.01 -3.70 -6.88
C VAL A 35 0.34 -4.66 -8.02
N THR A 36 -0.11 -5.91 -7.94
CA THR A 36 0.10 -6.91 -9.01
C THR A 36 -0.44 -6.40 -10.35
N GLU A 37 -1.66 -5.86 -10.36
CA GLU A 37 -2.25 -5.36 -11.59
C GLU A 37 -1.53 -4.11 -12.12
N ALA A 38 -1.06 -3.21 -11.26
CA ALA A 38 -0.30 -2.04 -11.67
C ALA A 38 1.04 -2.43 -12.32
N VAL A 39 1.78 -3.35 -11.71
CA VAL A 39 3.05 -3.87 -12.25
C VAL A 39 2.82 -4.55 -13.60
N LYS A 40 1.77 -5.37 -13.71
CA LYS A 40 1.37 -6.01 -14.97
C LYS A 40 1.07 -5.00 -16.07
N ARG A 41 0.28 -3.96 -15.76
CA ARG A 41 -0.06 -2.89 -16.72
C ARG A 41 1.16 -2.06 -17.14
N ALA A 42 2.09 -1.86 -16.23
CA ALA A 42 3.35 -1.19 -16.55
C ALA A 42 4.23 -1.99 -17.52
N GLY A 43 3.99 -3.30 -17.67
CA GLY A 43 4.78 -4.17 -18.54
C GLY A 43 6.24 -4.31 -18.10
N ILE A 44 6.51 -4.13 -16.80
CA ILE A 44 7.86 -4.21 -16.25
C ILE A 44 8.10 -5.55 -15.56
N ASP A 45 9.38 -5.95 -15.49
CA ASP A 45 9.79 -7.05 -14.64
C ASP A 45 9.54 -6.68 -13.17
N PRO A 46 8.80 -7.50 -12.39
CA PRO A 46 8.61 -7.28 -10.95
C PRO A 46 9.92 -7.06 -10.18
N ALA A 47 11.02 -7.63 -10.62
CA ALA A 47 12.34 -7.46 -10.02
C ALA A 47 12.89 -6.02 -10.10
N ARG A 48 12.30 -5.19 -10.93
CA ARG A 48 12.65 -3.77 -11.03
C ARG A 48 12.02 -2.88 -9.96
N VAL A 49 11.02 -3.39 -9.25
CA VAL A 49 10.36 -2.63 -8.17
C VAL A 49 11.26 -2.65 -6.94
N GLU A 50 11.79 -1.49 -6.58
CA GLU A 50 12.74 -1.33 -5.48
C GLU A 50 12.05 -1.07 -4.14
N ASP A 51 10.93 -0.34 -4.16
CA ASP A 51 10.16 -0.05 -2.94
C ASP A 51 8.65 -0.02 -3.20
N VAL A 52 7.88 -0.34 -2.17
CA VAL A 52 6.42 -0.22 -2.14
C VAL A 52 6.02 0.67 -0.97
N ILE A 53 5.46 1.84 -1.25
CA ILE A 53 5.00 2.78 -0.23
C ILE A 53 3.47 2.76 -0.21
N MET A 54 2.91 2.37 0.93
CA MET A 54 1.45 2.30 1.10
C MET A 54 0.99 3.21 2.22
N GLY A 55 0.00 4.03 1.92
CA GLY A 55 -0.73 4.79 2.91
C GLY A 55 -1.79 3.93 3.61
N ALA A 56 -1.80 3.95 4.93
CA ALA A 56 -2.84 3.35 5.75
C ALA A 56 -3.05 4.19 7.01
N ALA A 57 -4.25 4.69 7.22
CA ALA A 57 -4.56 5.53 8.38
C ALA A 57 -4.72 4.71 9.67
N LEU A 58 -5.13 3.47 9.56
CA LEU A 58 -5.33 2.57 10.69
C LEU A 58 -4.31 1.43 10.64
N GLN A 59 -3.12 1.68 11.17
CA GLN A 59 -2.00 0.74 11.11
C GLN A 59 -2.02 -0.26 12.27
N GLN A 60 -3.11 -0.99 12.41
CA GLN A 60 -3.23 -2.08 13.37
C GLN A 60 -4.08 -3.23 12.80
N GLY A 61 -4.09 -4.37 13.47
CA GLY A 61 -4.83 -5.54 12.99
C GLY A 61 -4.45 -5.91 11.55
N ALA A 62 -5.43 -6.06 10.69
CA ALA A 62 -5.25 -6.50 9.30
C ALA A 62 -4.46 -5.53 8.41
N THR A 63 -4.23 -4.30 8.85
CA THR A 63 -3.46 -3.27 8.14
C THR A 63 -2.24 -2.79 8.92
N GLY A 64 -1.88 -3.51 9.99
CA GLY A 64 -0.73 -3.23 10.84
C GLY A 64 0.57 -3.88 10.36
N SER A 65 1.61 -3.75 11.19
CA SER A 65 2.92 -4.38 11.03
C SER A 65 3.56 -4.15 9.66
N ASN A 66 3.68 -2.90 9.26
CA ASN A 66 4.21 -2.51 7.96
C ASN A 66 3.51 -3.23 6.80
N ILE A 67 2.24 -2.94 6.64
CA ILE A 67 1.39 -3.59 5.62
C ILE A 67 1.95 -3.45 4.21
N ALA A 68 2.69 -2.39 3.89
CA ALA A 68 3.31 -2.20 2.59
C ALA A 68 4.28 -3.35 2.26
N ARG A 69 5.10 -3.77 3.22
CA ARG A 69 6.01 -4.90 3.03
C ARG A 69 5.26 -6.22 2.83
N GLN A 70 4.20 -6.44 3.58
CA GLN A 70 3.36 -7.63 3.41
C GLN A 70 2.69 -7.65 2.04
N ILE A 71 2.24 -6.49 1.55
CA ILE A 71 1.67 -6.32 0.21
C ILE A 71 2.71 -6.63 -0.86
N ALA A 72 3.93 -6.11 -0.74
CA ALA A 72 5.01 -6.37 -1.71
C ALA A 72 5.26 -7.88 -1.86
N LEU A 73 5.41 -8.59 -0.75
CA LEU A 73 5.60 -10.05 -0.76
C LEU A 73 4.38 -10.80 -1.29
N ARG A 74 3.18 -10.38 -0.91
CA ARG A 74 1.93 -11.00 -1.36
C ARG A 74 1.65 -10.76 -2.85
N ALA A 75 2.13 -9.64 -3.40
CA ALA A 75 2.06 -9.32 -4.82
C ALA A 75 3.08 -10.11 -5.67
N GLY A 76 3.95 -10.89 -5.05
CA GLY A 76 4.98 -11.67 -5.72
C GLY A 76 6.21 -10.86 -6.12
N LEU A 77 6.40 -9.68 -5.50
CA LEU A 77 7.64 -8.93 -5.68
C LEU A 77 8.82 -9.62 -4.98
N PRO A 78 10.06 -9.40 -5.43
CA PRO A 78 11.24 -10.02 -4.81
C PRO A 78 11.40 -9.70 -3.33
N VAL A 79 12.09 -10.55 -2.60
CA VAL A 79 12.44 -10.30 -1.20
C VAL A 79 13.37 -9.10 -1.01
N THR A 80 13.99 -8.62 -2.07
CA THR A 80 14.82 -7.41 -2.09
C THR A 80 14.01 -6.11 -2.16
N THR A 81 12.74 -6.19 -2.62
CA THR A 81 11.85 -5.02 -2.65
C THR A 81 11.54 -4.56 -1.23
N SER A 82 11.86 -3.34 -0.88
CA SER A 82 11.50 -2.77 0.42
C SER A 82 10.01 -2.42 0.53
N GLY A 83 9.57 -2.05 1.71
CA GLY A 83 8.20 -1.60 1.92
C GLY A 83 8.10 -0.63 3.08
N MET A 84 7.38 0.46 2.89
CA MET A 84 7.14 1.47 3.91
C MET A 84 5.65 1.80 3.99
N THR A 85 5.10 1.73 5.20
CA THR A 85 3.73 2.17 5.46
C THR A 85 3.76 3.54 6.11
N ILE A 86 2.97 4.46 5.58
CA ILE A 86 2.89 5.83 6.10
C ILE A 86 1.45 6.17 6.50
N ASP A 87 1.32 7.01 7.52
CA ASP A 87 0.06 7.54 7.99
C ASP A 87 0.03 9.07 7.88
N ARG A 88 -0.98 9.55 7.22
CA ARG A 88 -1.40 10.94 7.18
C ARG A 88 -2.92 11.03 7.12
N GLN A 89 -3.56 10.18 7.89
CA GLN A 89 -5.00 10.01 7.92
C GLN A 89 -5.57 9.80 6.49
N CYS A 90 -6.64 10.46 6.11
CA CYS A 90 -7.27 10.33 4.80
C CYS A 90 -6.35 10.70 3.61
N SER A 91 -5.23 11.40 3.86
CA SER A 91 -4.24 11.78 2.85
C SER A 91 -3.08 10.79 2.71
N SER A 92 -3.10 9.67 3.43
CA SER A 92 -1.97 8.72 3.48
C SER A 92 -1.56 8.21 2.10
N SER A 93 -2.53 7.83 1.25
CA SER A 93 -2.24 7.33 -0.11
C SER A 93 -1.62 8.40 -1.01
N LEU A 94 -2.12 9.64 -0.92
CA LEU A 94 -1.54 10.76 -1.67
C LEU A 94 -0.10 11.04 -1.21
N MET A 95 0.15 10.98 0.10
CA MET A 95 1.49 11.14 0.66
C MET A 95 2.42 10.00 0.24
N ALA A 96 1.92 8.77 0.14
CA ALA A 96 2.68 7.62 -0.37
C ALA A 96 3.12 7.86 -1.83
N VAL A 97 2.24 8.34 -2.69
CA VAL A 97 2.58 8.68 -4.08
C VAL A 97 3.61 9.81 -4.14
N ALA A 98 3.44 10.86 -3.35
CA ALA A 98 4.40 11.97 -3.28
C ALA A 98 5.77 11.52 -2.77
N THR A 99 5.82 10.61 -1.80
CA THR A 99 7.06 10.04 -1.28
C THR A 99 7.73 9.15 -2.31
N ALA A 100 6.99 8.30 -3.02
CA ALA A 100 7.50 7.50 -4.13
C ALA A 100 8.13 8.38 -5.23
N ALA A 101 7.50 9.49 -5.58
CA ALA A 101 8.07 10.44 -6.53
C ALA A 101 9.38 11.06 -6.02
N LYS A 102 9.47 11.39 -4.74
CA LYS A 102 10.72 11.91 -4.12
C LYS A 102 11.83 10.87 -4.12
N GLN A 103 11.55 9.62 -3.83
CA GLN A 103 12.55 8.55 -3.92
C GLN A 103 13.13 8.42 -5.34
N ILE A 104 12.31 8.61 -6.37
CA ILE A 104 12.80 8.62 -7.76
C ILE A 104 13.66 9.84 -8.04
N VAL A 105 13.23 11.02 -7.62
CA VAL A 105 13.91 12.29 -7.93
C VAL A 105 15.17 12.49 -7.07
N ASP A 106 15.05 12.29 -5.76
CA ASP A 106 16.06 12.66 -4.79
C ASP A 106 16.97 11.48 -4.40
N ASP A 107 16.39 10.29 -4.19
CA ASP A 107 17.13 9.10 -3.74
C ASP A 107 17.64 8.25 -4.91
N GLY A 108 17.19 8.52 -6.12
CA GLY A 108 17.70 7.90 -7.33
C GLY A 108 17.11 6.51 -7.66
N LEU A 109 16.05 6.06 -6.97
CA LEU A 109 15.38 4.81 -7.30
C LEU A 109 14.82 4.85 -8.73
N SER A 110 14.74 3.69 -9.36
CA SER A 110 14.30 3.59 -10.75
C SER A 110 12.80 3.28 -10.88
N CYS A 111 12.26 2.51 -9.93
CA CYS A 111 10.87 2.09 -9.97
C CYS A 111 10.33 1.88 -8.55
N VAL A 112 9.27 2.59 -8.23
CA VAL A 112 8.61 2.56 -6.92
C VAL A 112 7.10 2.47 -7.11
N VAL A 113 6.43 1.73 -6.24
CA VAL A 113 4.97 1.69 -6.18
C VAL A 113 4.49 2.58 -5.03
N GLY A 114 3.65 3.55 -5.33
CA GLY A 114 2.98 4.39 -4.33
C GLY A 114 1.47 4.16 -4.36
N GLY A 115 0.86 3.89 -3.21
CA GLY A 115 -0.58 3.63 -3.14
C GLY A 115 -1.13 3.66 -1.73
N GLY A 116 -2.24 2.99 -1.51
CA GLY A 116 -2.81 2.87 -0.17
C GLY A 116 -3.99 1.92 -0.10
N LEU A 117 -4.33 1.57 1.11
CA LEU A 117 -5.47 0.69 1.42
C LEU A 117 -6.05 1.04 2.78
N GLU A 118 -7.29 0.61 2.99
CA GLU A 118 -7.90 0.63 4.31
C GLU A 118 -8.85 -0.56 4.46
N SER A 119 -8.92 -1.14 5.64
CA SER A 119 -9.89 -2.17 5.98
C SER A 119 -10.62 -1.81 7.28
N ILE A 120 -11.66 -1.00 7.15
CA ILE A 120 -12.48 -0.61 8.31
C ILE A 120 -13.06 -1.83 9.01
N SER A 121 -13.59 -2.79 8.26
CA SER A 121 -14.25 -3.99 8.81
C SER A 121 -13.33 -4.86 9.68
N LEU A 122 -12.04 -4.96 9.32
CA LEU A 122 -11.08 -5.80 10.04
C LEU A 122 -10.23 -5.04 11.06
N VAL A 123 -10.38 -3.71 11.13
CA VAL A 123 -9.59 -2.87 12.04
C VAL A 123 -10.47 -2.15 13.05
N GLN A 124 -11.54 -1.48 12.62
CA GLN A 124 -12.47 -0.79 13.52
C GLN A 124 -13.51 -1.75 14.10
N ASN A 125 -13.06 -2.73 14.86
CA ASN A 125 -13.88 -3.73 15.53
C ASN A 125 -13.55 -3.75 17.03
N GLU A 126 -14.12 -4.69 17.77
CA GLU A 126 -13.94 -4.84 19.21
C GLU A 126 -12.49 -5.08 19.67
N HIS A 127 -11.62 -5.49 18.76
CA HIS A 127 -10.19 -5.72 19.03
C HIS A 127 -9.32 -4.48 18.74
N MET A 128 -9.92 -3.40 18.24
CA MET A 128 -9.18 -2.16 17.98
C MET A 128 -8.70 -1.55 19.29
N ASN A 129 -7.39 -1.35 19.40
CA ASN A 129 -6.80 -0.66 20.53
C ASN A 129 -7.09 0.85 20.44
N PHE A 130 -8.22 1.26 20.93
CA PHE A 130 -8.43 2.66 21.35
C PHE A 130 -7.74 2.82 22.71
N HIS A 131 -6.46 3.15 22.66
CA HIS A 131 -5.68 3.59 23.80
C HIS A 131 -6.29 3.36 25.16
N ARG A 132 -5.57 2.68 25.88
CA ARG A 132 -5.45 3.02 27.28
C ARG A 132 -4.51 4.23 27.40
N LEU A 133 -4.98 5.40 26.99
CA LEU A 133 -4.43 6.64 27.47
C LEU A 133 -4.96 6.80 28.90
N VAL A 134 -4.25 6.22 29.83
CA VAL A 134 -4.38 6.51 31.26
C VAL A 134 -3.29 7.53 31.58
#